data_6cb23da216ba02a6c930d8e2f38f8453
#
_entry.id   6cb23da216ba02a6c930d8e2f38f8453
#
_cell.length_a   1.000
_cell.length_b   1.000
_cell.length_c   1.000
_cell.angle_alpha   90.00
_cell.angle_beta   90.00
_cell.angle_gamma   90.00
#
_symmetry.space_group_name_H-M   'P 1'
#
loop_
_entity.id
_entity.type
_entity.pdbx_description
1 polymer ?
#
loop_
_entity_poly.entity_id
_entity_poly.type
_entity_poly.pdbx_seq_one_letter_code
_entity_poly.pdbx_strand_id
1 'polypeptide(L)'
;MSLAVAIQMDAIEPIDINADSTFALAEEAQARGHRLFHYLVKDLSLKTGRVMAWGRSLEVRREEGNHATMGPMQELDLAEMDVVL
;
A
#
# COMPACT_ATOMS: atom_id res chain seq x y z
N MET A 1 -13.17 -2.44 -13.34
CA MET A 1 -13.37 -1.56 -12.18
C MET A 1 -12.08 -1.44 -11.37
N SER A 2 -11.71 -0.23 -10.99
CA SER A 2 -10.49 0.00 -10.22
C SER A 2 -10.86 0.24 -8.76
N LEU A 3 -10.34 -0.60 -7.87
CA LEU A 3 -10.52 -0.42 -6.43
C LEU A 3 -9.32 0.33 -5.84
N ALA A 4 -9.55 1.05 -4.76
CA ALA A 4 -8.49 1.66 -3.98
C ALA A 4 -8.12 0.68 -2.85
N VAL A 5 -6.89 0.20 -2.84
CA VAL A 5 -6.40 -0.83 -1.92
C VAL A 5 -5.30 -0.24 -1.05
N ALA A 6 -5.54 -0.16 0.25
CA ALA A 6 -4.54 0.28 1.21
C ALA A 6 -3.83 -0.93 1.81
N ILE A 7 -2.50 -0.89 1.84
CA ILE A 7 -1.67 -2.00 2.32
C ILE A 7 -0.87 -1.53 3.53
N GLN A 8 -1.17 -2.13 4.68
CA GLN A 8 -0.42 -1.89 5.90
C GLN A 8 0.70 -2.92 5.99
N MET A 9 1.94 -2.47 5.91
CA MET A 9 3.09 -3.35 6.03
C MET A 9 4.32 -2.56 6.44
N ASP A 10 5.36 -3.28 6.86
CA ASP A 10 6.65 -2.67 7.13
C ASP A 10 7.23 -2.04 5.84
N ALA A 11 8.32 -1.29 5.99
CA ALA A 11 8.95 -0.65 4.83
C ALA A 11 9.15 -1.67 3.70
N ILE A 12 8.73 -1.31 2.49
CA ILE A 12 8.71 -2.23 1.36
C ILE A 12 10.10 -2.45 0.74
N GLU A 13 11.00 -1.48 0.91
CA GLU A 13 12.30 -1.52 0.27
C GLU A 13 13.16 -2.73 0.69
N PRO A 14 13.20 -3.13 1.99
CA PRO A 14 14.05 -4.24 2.40
C PRO A 14 13.39 -5.61 2.32
N ILE A 15 12.16 -5.73 1.83
CA ILE A 15 11.47 -7.02 1.81
C ILE A 15 12.07 -7.97 0.79
N ASP A 16 11.91 -9.27 1.03
CA ASP A 16 12.23 -10.31 0.06
C ASP A 16 11.00 -10.52 -0.83
N ILE A 17 11.06 -10.02 -2.05
CA ILE A 17 9.92 -10.06 -2.97
C ILE A 17 9.51 -11.47 -3.36
N ASN A 18 10.40 -12.45 -3.18
CA ASN A 18 10.09 -13.85 -3.51
C ASN A 18 9.42 -14.59 -2.36
N ALA A 19 9.48 -14.06 -1.15
CA ALA A 19 8.96 -14.70 0.05
C ALA A 19 7.80 -13.92 0.71
N ASP A 20 7.63 -12.66 0.39
CA ASP A 20 6.62 -11.82 1.04
C ASP A 20 5.25 -12.00 0.40
N SER A 21 4.30 -12.54 1.17
CA SER A 21 2.95 -12.79 0.65
C SER A 21 2.14 -11.51 0.48
N THR A 22 2.41 -10.46 1.27
CA THR A 22 1.74 -9.18 1.09
C THR A 22 2.17 -8.53 -0.22
N PHE A 23 3.46 -8.66 -0.58
CA PHE A 23 3.95 -8.19 -1.87
C PHE A 23 3.25 -8.93 -3.03
N ALA A 24 3.07 -10.25 -2.91
CA ALA A 24 2.38 -11.04 -3.92
C ALA A 24 0.91 -10.58 -4.08
N LEU A 25 0.24 -10.25 -2.97
CA LEU A 25 -1.12 -9.71 -3.03
C LEU A 25 -1.15 -8.35 -3.72
N ALA A 26 -0.16 -7.50 -3.46
CA ALA A 26 -0.03 -6.21 -4.11
C ALA A 26 0.15 -6.37 -5.62
N GLU A 27 1.02 -7.29 -6.04
CA GLU A 27 1.21 -7.57 -7.47
C GLU A 27 -0.09 -8.01 -8.13
N GLU A 28 -0.83 -8.90 -7.49
CA GLU A 28 -2.10 -9.39 -8.03
C GLU A 28 -3.13 -8.29 -8.15
N ALA A 29 -3.26 -7.46 -7.13
CA ALA A 29 -4.19 -6.34 -7.15
C ALA A 29 -3.84 -5.35 -8.27
N GLN A 30 -2.56 -5.05 -8.42
CA GLN A 30 -2.09 -4.15 -9.47
C GLN A 30 -2.35 -4.74 -10.86
N ALA A 31 -2.11 -6.05 -11.04
CA ALA A 31 -2.36 -6.72 -12.32
C ALA A 31 -3.83 -6.67 -12.72
N ARG A 32 -4.73 -6.55 -11.75
CA ARG A 32 -6.17 -6.41 -11.98
C ARG A 32 -6.61 -4.96 -12.18
N GLY A 33 -5.65 -4.02 -12.23
CA GLY A 33 -5.92 -2.62 -12.48
C GLY A 33 -6.34 -1.81 -11.26
N HIS A 34 -6.12 -2.32 -10.05
CA HIS A 34 -6.45 -1.59 -8.83
C HIS A 34 -5.34 -0.61 -8.45
N ARG A 35 -5.73 0.46 -7.75
CA ARG A 35 -4.79 1.45 -7.25
C ARG A 35 -4.31 1.03 -5.88
N LEU A 36 -2.99 1.06 -5.66
CA LEU A 36 -2.38 0.64 -4.40
C LEU A 36 -1.88 1.84 -3.62
N PHE A 37 -2.01 1.77 -2.29
CA PHE A 37 -1.45 2.74 -1.36
C PHE A 37 -0.76 1.98 -0.24
N HIS A 38 0.41 2.43 0.15
CA HIS A 38 1.21 1.82 1.21
C HIS A 38 1.31 2.75 2.41
N TYR A 39 1.14 2.22 3.61
CA TYR A 39 1.35 2.97 4.84
C TYR A 39 1.95 2.08 5.92
N LEU A 40 2.65 2.71 6.86
CA LEU A 40 3.22 2.03 8.01
C LEU A 40 2.25 2.11 9.19
N VAL A 41 2.25 1.09 10.06
CA VAL A 41 1.35 1.07 11.22
C VAL A 41 1.55 2.30 12.12
N LYS A 42 2.79 2.78 12.23
CA LYS A 42 3.11 3.96 13.05
C LYS A 42 2.49 5.26 12.51
N ASP A 43 2.06 5.26 11.26
CA ASP A 43 1.49 6.45 10.62
C ASP A 43 -0.03 6.48 10.68
N LEU A 44 -0.65 5.53 11.38
CA LEU A 44 -2.08 5.52 11.65
C LEU A 44 -2.43 6.60 12.68
N SER A 45 -3.55 7.26 12.46
CA SER A 45 -4.07 8.22 13.43
C SER A 45 -5.59 8.21 13.41
N LEU A 46 -6.21 8.61 14.54
CA LEU A 46 -7.65 8.76 14.65
C LEU A 46 -7.96 10.25 14.73
N LYS A 47 -8.70 10.77 13.76
CA LYS A 47 -9.10 12.16 13.70
C LYS A 47 -10.60 12.28 13.57
N THR A 48 -11.25 12.89 14.56
CA THR A 48 -12.68 13.19 14.51
C THR A 48 -13.51 11.95 14.12
N GLY A 49 -13.18 10.81 14.70
CA GLY A 49 -13.86 9.54 14.43
C GLY A 49 -13.48 8.86 13.13
N ARG A 50 -12.47 9.36 12.42
CA ARG A 50 -11.97 8.75 11.17
C ARG A 50 -10.60 8.15 11.39
N VAL A 51 -10.38 6.97 10.81
CA VAL A 51 -9.05 6.35 10.82
C VAL A 51 -8.29 6.85 9.61
N MET A 52 -7.23 7.58 9.87
CA MET A 52 -6.38 8.19 8.83
C MET A 52 -5.00 7.53 8.86
N ALA A 53 -4.32 7.59 7.74
CA ALA A 53 -2.94 7.11 7.64
C ALA A 53 -2.16 8.03 6.72
N TRP A 54 -0.91 8.33 7.08
CA TRP A 54 0.02 8.96 6.16
C TRP A 54 0.67 7.85 5.33
N GLY A 55 0.45 7.90 4.04
CA GLY A 55 0.93 6.87 3.14
C GLY A 55 1.25 7.41 1.75
N ARG A 56 1.57 6.49 0.86
CA ARG A 56 1.99 6.83 -0.51
C ARG A 56 1.31 5.92 -1.49
N SER A 57 1.03 6.43 -2.69
CA SER A 57 0.64 5.57 -3.80
C SER A 57 1.78 4.59 -4.08
N LEU A 58 1.43 3.39 -4.49
CA LEU A 58 2.39 2.30 -4.66
C LEU A 58 2.24 1.65 -6.03
N GLU A 59 3.38 1.43 -6.67
CA GLU A 59 3.48 0.62 -7.87
C GLU A 59 4.54 -0.44 -7.61
N VAL A 60 4.23 -1.70 -7.85
CA VAL A 60 5.14 -2.81 -7.58
C VAL A 60 5.54 -3.53 -8.85
N ARG A 61 6.73 -4.14 -8.82
CA ARG A 61 7.26 -4.94 -9.90
C ARG A 61 8.20 -5.99 -9.32
N ARG A 62 8.32 -7.12 -10.01
CA ARG A 62 9.18 -8.21 -9.54
C ARG A 62 10.61 -8.02 -10.09
N GLU A 63 11.29 -7.02 -9.56
CA GLU A 63 12.69 -6.71 -9.85
C GLU A 63 13.42 -6.48 -8.53
N GLU A 64 14.39 -7.31 -8.23
CA GLU A 64 15.17 -7.16 -6.99
C GLU A 64 15.90 -5.82 -6.98
N GLY A 65 15.83 -5.12 -5.84
CA GLY A 65 16.45 -3.81 -5.68
C GLY A 65 15.67 -2.67 -6.33
N ASN A 66 14.62 -2.96 -7.10
CA ASN A 66 13.80 -1.95 -7.77
C ASN A 66 12.35 -2.46 -7.87
N HIS A 67 11.84 -2.97 -6.76
CA HIS A 67 10.54 -3.65 -6.75
C HIS A 67 9.36 -2.73 -6.42
N ALA A 68 9.60 -1.49 -6.07
CA ALA A 68 8.52 -0.56 -5.73
C ALA A 68 8.86 0.87 -6.14
N THR A 69 7.85 1.58 -6.62
CA THR A 69 7.88 3.02 -6.82
C THR A 69 6.78 3.63 -5.99
N MET A 70 7.12 4.63 -5.18
CA MET A 70 6.16 5.26 -4.28
C MET A 70 6.03 6.74 -4.61
N GLY A 71 4.78 7.23 -4.59
CA GLY A 71 4.49 8.63 -4.78
C GLY A 71 4.78 9.46 -3.54
N PRO A 72 4.43 10.76 -3.58
CA PRO A 72 4.62 11.63 -2.41
C PRO A 72 3.74 11.21 -1.25
N MET A 73 4.18 11.52 -0.03
CA MET A 73 3.41 11.27 1.18
C MET A 73 2.10 12.05 1.14
N GLN A 74 1.01 11.40 1.47
CA GLN A 74 -0.31 12.01 1.51
C GLN A 74 -1.14 11.43 2.64
N GLU A 75 -2.13 12.16 3.09
CA GLU A 75 -3.04 11.66 4.11
C GLU A 75 -4.14 10.83 3.44
N LEU A 76 -4.32 9.61 3.92
CA LEU A 76 -5.31 8.67 3.40
C LEU A 76 -6.44 8.52 4.42
N ASP A 77 -7.68 8.61 3.97
CA ASP A 77 -8.84 8.26 4.79
C ASP A 77 -9.14 6.78 4.51
N LEU A 78 -8.89 5.92 5.48
CA LEU A 78 -9.07 4.47 5.29
C LEU A 78 -10.53 4.09 5.04
N ALA A 79 -11.48 4.94 5.45
CA ALA A 79 -12.89 4.70 5.14
C ALA A 79 -13.21 4.87 3.66
N GLU A 80 -12.36 5.55 2.90
CA GLU A 80 -12.53 5.74 1.46
C GLU A 80 -11.84 4.65 0.65
N MET A 81 -11.09 3.77 1.32
CA MET A 81 -10.48 2.63 0.65
C MET A 81 -11.51 1.52 0.46
N ASP A 82 -11.43 0.84 -0.67
CA ASP A 82 -12.32 -0.29 -0.93
C ASP A 82 -11.85 -1.54 -0.20
N VAL A 83 -10.54 -1.68 -0.02
CA VAL A 83 -9.91 -2.82 0.67
C VAL A 83 -8.75 -2.31 1.50
N VAL A 84 -8.61 -2.83 2.72
CA VAL A 84 -7.44 -2.61 3.57
C VAL A 84 -6.83 -3.98 3.88
N LEU A 85 -5.59 -4.16 3.50
CA LEU A 85 -4.88 -5.43 3.72
C LEU A 85 -3.93 -5.35 4.92
#